data_a2eeaedce4dc555878457027a9337f90
#
_entry.id   a2eeaedce4dc555878457027a9337f90
#
_cell.length_a   1.000
_cell.length_b   1.000
_cell.length_c   1.000
_cell.angle_alpha   90.00
_cell.angle_beta   90.00
_cell.angle_gamma   90.00
#
_symmetry.space_group_name_H-M   'P 1'
#
loop_
_entity.id
_entity.type
_entity.pdbx_description
1 polymer ?
#
loop_
_entity_poly.entity_id
_entity_poly.type
_entity_poly.pdbx_seq_one_letter_code
_entity_poly.pdbx_strand_id
1 'polypeptide(L)'
;MQGLMQNQPLLISSMIEFAAHYHGTTEVVSRRVEGDIHRTTWAAVRQRAKQLAQALDALGLPQGARVASIAWNGYRHLEMYYGVSGSGRVLHTINPRLHFEQVAWIVNHAEDEVLCFDLSFLPLVQAVYRLCPTVKQWVALCDADKLPADSGIPGLVSYEAWIAAHDGRYHWPQFDENTASSLCYTSGTTGNPKGALYSHRSSTLHAYAAALPDSMGLSARDVILPVVPMFHVNAWGIPYTAAQVGAKLVLPGPALDGKSLYELMEAEGVTFAAGVPTIWQMLLGHVQPQQLRFSSLKRTVIGGAACPPAMIAAFEDDFGVQVLHAWGMTET
;
A
#
# COMPACT_ATOMS: atom_id res chain seq x y z
N MET A 1 19.87 -15.56 32.24
CA MET A 1 19.27 -14.31 32.78
C MET A 1 18.66 -13.55 31.60
N GLN A 2 17.42 -13.11 31.69
CA GLN A 2 16.76 -12.31 30.67
C GLN A 2 16.83 -10.82 31.05
N GLY A 3 16.80 -9.91 30.05
CA GLY A 3 16.65 -8.49 30.29
C GLY A 3 15.29 -8.16 30.89
N LEU A 4 15.21 -7.09 31.68
CA LEU A 4 13.99 -6.64 32.37
C LEU A 4 13.26 -5.51 31.62
N MET A 5 13.59 -5.31 30.34
CA MET A 5 12.91 -4.33 29.49
C MET A 5 11.59 -4.86 28.96
N GLN A 6 10.79 -3.98 28.41
CA GLN A 6 9.49 -4.30 27.82
C GLN A 6 9.63 -5.44 26.79
N ASN A 7 8.84 -6.49 26.95
CA ASN A 7 8.77 -7.62 26.05
C ASN A 7 7.50 -7.48 25.17
N GLN A 8 7.60 -6.67 24.12
CA GLN A 8 6.50 -6.44 23.18
C GLN A 8 6.87 -7.01 21.81
N PRO A 9 6.01 -7.83 21.19
CA PRO A 9 6.27 -8.37 19.87
C PRO A 9 6.24 -7.27 18.79
N LEU A 10 7.06 -7.45 17.76
CA LEU A 10 7.16 -6.53 16.61
C LEU A 10 5.97 -6.74 15.66
N LEU A 11 4.81 -6.18 16.01
CA LEU A 11 3.59 -6.31 15.21
C LEU A 11 3.29 -5.03 14.42
N ILE A 12 2.78 -5.17 13.20
CA ILE A 12 2.38 -4.07 12.32
C ILE A 12 1.34 -3.16 13.01
N SER A 13 0.46 -3.72 13.83
CA SER A 13 -0.50 -2.94 14.62
C SER A 13 0.15 -1.89 15.52
N SER A 14 1.38 -2.13 16.01
CA SER A 14 2.09 -1.15 16.84
C SER A 14 2.48 0.12 16.07
N MET A 15 2.75 0.01 14.77
CA MET A 15 3.12 1.16 13.93
C MET A 15 1.95 2.12 13.76
N ILE A 16 0.74 1.60 13.46
CA ILE A 16 -0.44 2.44 13.30
C ILE A 16 -0.92 3.03 14.63
N GLU A 17 -0.75 2.31 15.74
CA GLU A 17 -1.02 2.86 17.07
C GLU A 17 -0.05 3.99 17.40
N PHE A 18 1.25 3.83 17.09
CA PHE A 18 2.25 4.89 17.25
C PHE A 18 1.90 6.12 16.40
N ALA A 19 1.65 5.93 15.11
CA ALA A 19 1.28 7.03 14.20
C ALA A 19 0.04 7.77 14.69
N ALA A 20 -1.00 7.04 15.07
CA ALA A 20 -2.25 7.64 15.54
C ALA A 20 -2.10 8.36 16.89
N HIS A 21 -1.23 7.89 17.77
CA HIS A 21 -1.05 8.48 19.09
C HIS A 21 -0.17 9.73 19.06
N TYR A 22 0.97 9.67 18.38
CA TYR A 22 1.97 10.74 18.39
C TYR A 22 1.88 11.69 17.19
N HIS A 23 1.31 11.22 16.08
CA HIS A 23 1.19 11.94 14.80
C HIS A 23 -0.26 11.89 14.26
N GLY A 24 -1.25 11.79 15.18
CA GLY A 24 -2.63 11.54 14.82
C GLY A 24 -3.27 12.58 13.90
N THR A 25 -2.78 13.81 13.90
CA THR A 25 -3.26 14.90 13.04
C THR A 25 -2.48 15.01 11.72
N THR A 26 -1.37 14.27 11.56
CA THR A 26 -0.61 14.27 10.31
C THR A 26 -1.47 13.67 9.19
N GLU A 27 -1.49 14.36 8.06
CA GLU A 27 -2.35 14.00 6.93
C GLU A 27 -1.89 12.75 6.18
N VAL A 28 -2.88 12.01 5.70
CA VAL A 28 -2.78 11.04 4.62
C VAL A 28 -3.68 11.54 3.49
N VAL A 29 -3.09 11.82 2.34
CA VAL A 29 -3.77 12.38 1.17
C VAL A 29 -3.85 11.33 0.08
N SER A 30 -4.99 11.17 -0.56
CA SER A 30 -5.17 10.22 -1.65
C SER A 30 -5.89 10.87 -2.83
N ARG A 31 -5.31 10.74 -4.02
CA ARG A 31 -6.09 10.90 -5.25
C ARG A 31 -6.90 9.62 -5.44
N ARG A 32 -8.23 9.74 -5.36
CA ARG A 32 -9.13 8.57 -5.44
C ARG A 32 -9.37 8.12 -6.88
N VAL A 33 -9.84 6.89 -7.03
CA VAL A 33 -10.34 6.36 -8.32
C VAL A 33 -11.55 7.15 -8.79
N GLU A 34 -12.32 7.71 -7.85
CA GLU A 34 -13.47 8.60 -8.09
C GLU A 34 -13.07 9.95 -8.72
N GLY A 35 -11.76 10.29 -8.72
CA GLY A 35 -11.19 11.46 -9.40
C GLY A 35 -10.94 12.68 -8.52
N ASP A 36 -11.37 12.67 -7.28
CA ASP A 36 -11.15 13.74 -6.31
C ASP A 36 -9.95 13.48 -5.38
N ILE A 37 -9.65 14.45 -4.52
CA ILE A 37 -8.63 14.33 -3.47
C ILE A 37 -9.32 14.08 -2.13
N HIS A 38 -9.05 12.93 -1.55
CA HIS A 38 -9.47 12.58 -0.20
C HIS A 38 -8.37 12.92 0.80
N ARG A 39 -8.72 13.59 1.89
CA ARG A 39 -7.83 13.95 3.00
C ARG A 39 -8.29 13.26 4.27
N THR A 40 -7.39 12.58 4.90
CA THR A 40 -7.60 11.91 6.18
C THR A 40 -6.36 12.09 7.06
N THR A 41 -6.31 11.45 8.22
CA THR A 41 -5.19 11.55 9.17
C THR A 41 -4.81 10.16 9.69
N TRP A 42 -3.63 10.01 10.29
CA TRP A 42 -3.24 8.74 10.88
C TRP A 42 -4.21 8.26 11.96
N ALA A 43 -4.81 9.18 12.75
CA ALA A 43 -5.83 8.81 13.72
C ALA A 43 -7.06 8.20 13.06
N ALA A 44 -7.52 8.79 11.95
CA ALA A 44 -8.66 8.28 11.20
C ALA A 44 -8.34 6.97 10.47
N VAL A 45 -7.14 6.84 9.87
CA VAL A 45 -6.68 5.57 9.26
C VAL A 45 -6.70 4.44 10.29
N ARG A 46 -6.18 4.67 11.51
CA ARG A 46 -6.24 3.68 12.59
C ARG A 46 -7.69 3.29 12.94
N GLN A 47 -8.56 4.27 13.09
CA GLN A 47 -9.97 4.03 13.44
C GLN A 47 -10.64 3.15 12.39
N ARG A 48 -10.45 3.48 11.12
CA ARG A 48 -11.06 2.76 10.00
C ARG A 48 -10.42 1.37 9.78
N ALA A 49 -9.11 1.23 10.01
CA ALA A 49 -8.45 -0.06 10.03
C ALA A 49 -9.03 -1.00 11.13
N LYS A 50 -9.39 -0.45 12.30
CA LYS A 50 -10.09 -1.20 13.37
C LYS A 50 -11.52 -1.57 12.97
N GLN A 51 -12.24 -0.71 12.27
CA GLN A 51 -13.56 -1.05 11.71
C GLN A 51 -13.45 -2.19 10.70
N LEU A 52 -12.43 -2.16 9.82
CA LEU A 52 -12.17 -3.28 8.90
C LEU A 52 -11.86 -4.57 9.66
N ALA A 53 -11.04 -4.52 10.72
CA ALA A 53 -10.76 -5.70 11.54
C ALA A 53 -12.04 -6.30 12.15
N GLN A 54 -12.95 -5.48 12.66
CA GLN A 54 -14.27 -5.92 13.15
C GLN A 54 -15.13 -6.53 12.03
N ALA A 55 -15.12 -5.94 10.83
CA ALA A 55 -15.85 -6.46 9.67
C ALA A 55 -15.33 -7.86 9.27
N LEU A 56 -14.01 -8.08 9.32
CA LEU A 56 -13.39 -9.38 9.08
C LEU A 56 -13.72 -10.41 10.17
N ASP A 57 -13.77 -9.97 11.43
CA ASP A 57 -14.21 -10.82 12.55
C ASP A 57 -15.68 -11.25 12.40
N ALA A 58 -16.55 -10.33 11.95
CA ALA A 58 -17.97 -10.62 11.72
C ALA A 58 -18.19 -11.67 10.60
N LEU A 59 -17.24 -11.80 9.66
CA LEU A 59 -17.24 -12.88 8.65
C LEU A 59 -16.76 -14.22 9.22
N GLY A 60 -16.30 -14.27 10.45
CA GLY A 60 -15.76 -15.48 11.09
C GLY A 60 -14.42 -15.93 10.51
N LEU A 61 -13.62 -15.02 9.95
CA LEU A 61 -12.32 -15.36 9.36
C LEU A 61 -11.31 -15.69 10.46
N PRO A 62 -10.64 -16.86 10.41
CA PRO A 62 -9.64 -17.22 11.40
C PRO A 62 -8.35 -16.39 11.26
N GLN A 63 -7.49 -16.49 12.27
CA GLN A 63 -6.11 -16.01 12.16
C GLN A 63 -5.41 -16.73 10.98
N GLY A 64 -4.61 -15.97 10.22
CA GLY A 64 -3.93 -16.47 9.03
C GLY A 64 -4.80 -16.55 7.77
N ALA A 65 -6.10 -16.24 7.83
CA ALA A 65 -6.95 -16.12 6.64
C ALA A 65 -6.39 -15.05 5.68
N ARG A 66 -6.42 -15.33 4.37
CA ARG A 66 -5.90 -14.38 3.37
C ARG A 66 -7.02 -13.47 2.90
N VAL A 67 -6.72 -12.17 2.88
CA VAL A 67 -7.58 -11.11 2.37
C VAL A 67 -6.87 -10.45 1.21
N ALA A 68 -7.37 -10.68 0.01
CA ALA A 68 -6.77 -10.17 -1.22
C ALA A 68 -7.16 -8.72 -1.50
N SER A 69 -6.25 -7.98 -2.15
CA SER A 69 -6.51 -6.66 -2.70
C SER A 69 -6.06 -6.54 -4.15
N ILE A 70 -6.91 -5.95 -5.00
CA ILE A 70 -6.59 -5.52 -6.37
C ILE A 70 -6.85 -4.01 -6.40
N ALA A 71 -5.84 -3.22 -6.01
CA ALA A 71 -6.07 -1.80 -5.71
C ALA A 71 -4.87 -0.93 -6.06
N TRP A 72 -5.14 0.33 -6.40
CA TRP A 72 -4.13 1.37 -6.53
C TRP A 72 -3.62 1.84 -5.16
N ASN A 73 -2.63 2.72 -5.17
CA ASN A 73 -2.17 3.40 -3.98
C ASN A 73 -3.23 4.41 -3.52
N GLY A 74 -4.00 4.05 -2.52
CA GLY A 74 -5.09 4.84 -1.97
C GLY A 74 -5.31 4.57 -0.48
N TYR A 75 -6.06 5.45 0.19
CA TYR A 75 -6.27 5.36 1.65
C TYR A 75 -7.00 4.08 2.08
N ARG A 76 -7.99 3.59 1.29
CA ARG A 76 -8.68 2.33 1.58
C ARG A 76 -7.74 1.14 1.54
N HIS A 77 -6.84 1.12 0.55
CA HIS A 77 -5.79 0.10 0.47
C HIS A 77 -4.81 0.22 1.65
N LEU A 78 -4.45 1.44 2.06
CA LEU A 78 -3.61 1.67 3.25
C LEU A 78 -4.29 1.16 4.54
N GLU A 79 -5.60 1.38 4.70
CA GLU A 79 -6.36 0.85 5.83
C GLU A 79 -6.33 -0.68 5.87
N MET A 80 -6.33 -1.35 4.70
CA MET A 80 -6.18 -2.82 4.62
C MET A 80 -4.80 -3.28 5.12
N TYR A 81 -3.72 -2.52 4.88
CA TYR A 81 -2.37 -2.84 5.36
C TYR A 81 -2.34 -3.01 6.88
N TYR A 82 -3.14 -2.22 7.59
CA TYR A 82 -3.20 -2.28 9.05
C TYR A 82 -4.37 -3.11 9.57
N GLY A 83 -5.54 -2.99 8.94
CA GLY A 83 -6.75 -3.69 9.39
C GLY A 83 -6.66 -5.20 9.22
N VAL A 84 -6.15 -5.65 8.08
CA VAL A 84 -5.96 -7.08 7.79
C VAL A 84 -4.81 -7.64 8.63
N SER A 85 -3.60 -7.10 8.45
CA SER A 85 -2.42 -7.65 9.13
C SER A 85 -2.50 -7.45 10.64
N GLY A 86 -2.93 -6.29 11.12
CA GLY A 86 -3.06 -6.01 12.55
C GLY A 86 -4.05 -6.93 13.28
N SER A 87 -5.05 -7.46 12.58
CA SER A 87 -6.01 -8.44 13.13
C SER A 87 -5.51 -9.90 13.04
N GLY A 88 -4.25 -10.13 12.67
CA GLY A 88 -3.65 -11.46 12.58
C GLY A 88 -3.99 -12.21 11.29
N ARG A 89 -4.53 -11.53 10.29
CA ARG A 89 -4.78 -12.06 8.94
C ARG A 89 -3.67 -11.67 7.99
N VAL A 90 -3.64 -12.25 6.79
CA VAL A 90 -2.59 -12.02 5.80
C VAL A 90 -3.14 -11.16 4.66
N LEU A 91 -2.59 -9.96 4.48
CA LEU A 91 -2.91 -9.12 3.34
C LEU A 91 -2.22 -9.69 2.09
N HIS A 92 -3.00 -10.13 1.12
CA HIS A 92 -2.50 -10.59 -0.16
C HIS A 92 -2.70 -9.50 -1.23
N THR A 93 -1.61 -8.85 -1.62
CA THR A 93 -1.67 -7.80 -2.64
C THR A 93 -1.45 -8.39 -4.04
N ILE A 94 -2.42 -8.21 -4.94
CA ILE A 94 -2.41 -8.80 -6.28
C ILE A 94 -2.15 -7.72 -7.32
N ASN A 95 -1.21 -8.00 -8.23
CA ASN A 95 -0.89 -7.11 -9.34
C ASN A 95 -2.03 -7.14 -10.39
N PRO A 96 -2.76 -6.03 -10.61
CA PRO A 96 -3.88 -5.96 -11.54
C PRO A 96 -3.48 -6.06 -13.03
N ARG A 97 -2.19 -6.01 -13.34
CA ARG A 97 -1.67 -6.11 -14.71
C ARG A 97 -1.48 -7.55 -15.17
N LEU A 98 -1.72 -8.53 -14.29
CA LEU A 98 -1.66 -9.95 -14.63
C LEU A 98 -2.88 -10.33 -15.48
N HIS A 99 -2.70 -11.35 -16.32
CA HIS A 99 -3.83 -11.95 -17.05
C HIS A 99 -4.84 -12.56 -16.06
N PHE A 100 -6.13 -12.51 -16.40
CA PHE A 100 -7.19 -12.96 -15.49
C PHE A 100 -7.03 -14.41 -15.02
N GLU A 101 -6.52 -15.31 -15.86
CA GLU A 101 -6.26 -16.71 -15.48
C GLU A 101 -5.14 -16.81 -14.41
N GLN A 102 -4.11 -15.94 -14.49
CA GLN A 102 -3.06 -15.87 -13.47
C GLN A 102 -3.63 -15.31 -12.15
N VAL A 103 -4.50 -14.31 -12.23
CA VAL A 103 -5.19 -13.77 -11.04
C VAL A 103 -6.04 -14.85 -10.38
N ALA A 104 -6.85 -15.58 -11.15
CA ALA A 104 -7.66 -16.66 -10.62
C ALA A 104 -6.79 -17.78 -10.00
N TRP A 105 -5.69 -18.13 -10.65
CA TRP A 105 -4.74 -19.12 -10.12
C TRP A 105 -4.13 -18.67 -8.79
N ILE A 106 -3.66 -17.41 -8.70
CA ILE A 106 -3.06 -16.84 -7.48
C ILE A 106 -4.08 -16.82 -6.34
N VAL A 107 -5.30 -16.35 -6.60
CA VAL A 107 -6.38 -16.30 -5.60
C VAL A 107 -6.68 -17.70 -5.03
N ASN A 108 -6.80 -18.70 -5.91
CA ASN A 108 -7.07 -20.07 -5.49
C ASN A 108 -5.88 -20.72 -4.78
N HIS A 109 -4.65 -20.49 -5.27
CA HIS A 109 -3.44 -21.03 -4.66
C HIS A 109 -3.17 -20.43 -3.26
N ALA A 110 -3.48 -19.13 -3.08
CA ALA A 110 -3.43 -18.47 -1.77
C ALA A 110 -4.62 -18.84 -0.88
N GLU A 111 -5.67 -19.44 -1.45
CA GLU A 111 -6.95 -19.71 -0.77
C GLU A 111 -7.52 -18.42 -0.16
N ASP A 112 -7.58 -17.34 -0.95
CA ASP A 112 -8.12 -16.06 -0.49
C ASP A 112 -9.60 -16.21 -0.11
N GLU A 113 -9.98 -15.67 1.06
CA GLU A 113 -11.34 -15.76 1.58
C GLU A 113 -12.16 -14.47 1.37
N VAL A 114 -11.48 -13.34 1.22
CA VAL A 114 -12.06 -12.04 0.90
C VAL A 114 -11.24 -11.41 -0.23
N LEU A 115 -11.90 -10.73 -1.17
CA LEU A 115 -11.21 -9.96 -2.20
C LEU A 115 -11.80 -8.56 -2.28
N CYS A 116 -10.94 -7.56 -2.01
CA CYS A 116 -11.24 -6.14 -2.13
C CYS A 116 -10.63 -5.57 -3.41
N PHE A 117 -11.35 -4.72 -4.15
CA PHE A 117 -10.83 -4.19 -5.40
C PHE A 117 -11.32 -2.77 -5.70
N ASP A 118 -10.49 -1.95 -6.35
CA ASP A 118 -10.91 -0.67 -6.90
C ASP A 118 -11.83 -0.86 -8.10
N LEU A 119 -12.85 -0.01 -8.24
CA LEU A 119 -13.85 -0.11 -9.32
C LEU A 119 -13.26 -0.09 -10.74
N SER A 120 -12.09 0.52 -10.91
CA SER A 120 -11.35 0.47 -12.19
C SER A 120 -10.99 -0.97 -12.62
N PHE A 121 -10.96 -1.91 -11.67
CA PHE A 121 -10.68 -3.33 -11.90
C PHE A 121 -11.93 -4.22 -11.94
N LEU A 122 -13.13 -3.64 -11.92
CA LEU A 122 -14.38 -4.40 -12.00
C LEU A 122 -14.42 -5.38 -13.19
N PRO A 123 -14.01 -5.01 -14.42
CA PRO A 123 -13.99 -5.97 -15.54
C PRO A 123 -13.09 -7.18 -15.29
N LEU A 124 -11.92 -6.98 -14.65
CA LEU A 124 -11.02 -8.06 -14.27
C LEU A 124 -11.69 -8.98 -13.24
N VAL A 125 -12.32 -8.40 -12.22
CA VAL A 125 -12.99 -9.18 -11.16
C VAL A 125 -14.20 -9.93 -11.71
N GLN A 126 -14.97 -9.33 -12.62
CA GLN A 126 -16.04 -10.01 -13.35
C GLN A 126 -15.56 -11.24 -14.14
N ALA A 127 -14.34 -11.19 -14.68
CA ALA A 127 -13.75 -12.32 -15.40
C ALA A 127 -13.34 -13.47 -14.46
N VAL A 128 -12.97 -13.17 -13.20
CA VAL A 128 -12.39 -14.17 -12.29
C VAL A 128 -13.32 -14.66 -11.18
N TYR A 129 -14.38 -13.92 -10.80
CA TYR A 129 -15.12 -14.23 -9.58
C TYR A 129 -15.72 -15.64 -9.54
N ARG A 130 -16.18 -16.16 -10.69
CA ARG A 130 -16.69 -17.53 -10.80
C ARG A 130 -15.59 -18.61 -10.73
N LEU A 131 -14.35 -18.21 -10.97
CA LEU A 131 -13.18 -19.09 -10.94
C LEU A 131 -12.53 -19.16 -9.56
N CYS A 132 -13.00 -18.35 -8.60
CA CYS A 132 -12.41 -18.20 -7.26
C CYS A 132 -13.40 -18.63 -6.16
N PRO A 133 -13.69 -19.94 -6.01
CA PRO A 133 -14.72 -20.44 -5.09
C PRO A 133 -14.36 -20.28 -3.61
N THR A 134 -13.10 -20.00 -3.27
CA THR A 134 -12.66 -19.76 -1.90
C THR A 134 -13.08 -18.40 -1.37
N VAL A 135 -13.33 -17.42 -2.26
CA VAL A 135 -13.69 -16.06 -1.89
C VAL A 135 -15.15 -16.02 -1.42
N LYS A 136 -15.33 -15.77 -0.12
CA LYS A 136 -16.62 -15.68 0.56
C LYS A 136 -17.27 -14.30 0.45
N GLN A 137 -16.43 -13.24 0.37
CA GLN A 137 -16.90 -11.87 0.30
C GLN A 137 -16.11 -11.07 -0.74
N TRP A 138 -16.85 -10.42 -1.64
CA TRP A 138 -16.34 -9.47 -2.64
C TRP A 138 -16.63 -8.05 -2.16
N VAL A 139 -15.63 -7.17 -2.20
CA VAL A 139 -15.72 -5.80 -1.67
C VAL A 139 -15.19 -4.81 -2.70
N ALA A 140 -15.99 -3.88 -3.14
CA ALA A 140 -15.55 -2.75 -3.97
C ALA A 140 -15.02 -1.62 -3.08
N LEU A 141 -13.80 -1.18 -3.31
CA LEU A 141 -13.15 -0.07 -2.60
C LEU A 141 -13.72 1.27 -3.10
N CYS A 142 -14.99 1.53 -2.82
CA CYS A 142 -15.72 2.71 -3.27
C CYS A 142 -16.67 3.25 -2.20
N ASP A 143 -17.16 4.48 -2.42
CA ASP A 143 -18.25 5.05 -1.67
C ASP A 143 -19.54 4.23 -1.89
N ALA A 144 -20.45 4.26 -0.91
CA ALA A 144 -21.66 3.44 -0.97
C ALA A 144 -22.56 3.77 -2.18
N ASP A 145 -22.63 5.07 -2.54
CA ASP A 145 -23.40 5.56 -3.69
C ASP A 145 -22.73 5.30 -5.05
N LYS A 146 -21.47 4.86 -5.05
CA LYS A 146 -20.69 4.50 -6.25
C LYS A 146 -20.72 3.01 -6.56
N LEU A 147 -21.30 2.20 -5.67
CA LEU A 147 -21.41 0.77 -5.92
C LEU A 147 -22.33 0.53 -7.12
N PRO A 148 -21.87 -0.18 -8.19
CA PRO A 148 -22.73 -0.47 -9.35
C PRO A 148 -23.97 -1.28 -8.95
N ALA A 149 -25.14 -0.83 -9.35
CA ALA A 149 -26.41 -1.51 -9.06
C ALA A 149 -26.46 -2.91 -9.69
N ASP A 150 -25.85 -3.08 -10.86
CA ASP A 150 -25.68 -4.37 -11.54
C ASP A 150 -24.20 -4.60 -11.84
N SER A 151 -23.49 -5.16 -10.87
CA SER A 151 -22.07 -5.52 -11.03
C SER A 151 -21.88 -6.90 -11.65
N GLY A 152 -22.93 -7.72 -11.72
CA GLY A 152 -22.84 -9.14 -12.09
C GLY A 152 -22.12 -10.02 -11.05
N ILE A 153 -21.69 -9.47 -9.91
CA ILE A 153 -21.01 -10.19 -8.83
C ILE A 153 -21.98 -10.31 -7.64
N PRO A 154 -22.46 -11.52 -7.33
CA PRO A 154 -23.39 -11.72 -6.23
C PRO A 154 -22.79 -11.31 -4.88
N GLY A 155 -23.56 -10.59 -4.07
CA GLY A 155 -23.13 -10.19 -2.73
C GLY A 155 -22.00 -9.17 -2.67
N LEU A 156 -21.70 -8.47 -3.78
CA LEU A 156 -20.73 -7.37 -3.80
C LEU A 156 -21.20 -6.25 -2.87
N VAL A 157 -20.32 -5.81 -1.99
CA VAL A 157 -20.56 -4.70 -1.06
C VAL A 157 -19.59 -3.53 -1.30
N SER A 158 -20.00 -2.31 -0.95
CA SER A 158 -19.09 -1.17 -0.87
C SER A 158 -18.25 -1.26 0.39
N TYR A 159 -16.96 -0.97 0.30
CA TYR A 159 -16.04 -0.90 1.43
C TYR A 159 -16.53 0.09 2.48
N GLU A 160 -16.96 1.29 2.06
CA GLU A 160 -17.43 2.32 2.98
C GLU A 160 -18.67 1.86 3.77
N ALA A 161 -19.65 1.25 3.10
CA ALA A 161 -20.83 0.73 3.79
C ALA A 161 -20.48 -0.45 4.70
N TRP A 162 -19.55 -1.31 4.26
CA TRP A 162 -19.16 -2.51 5.02
C TRP A 162 -18.48 -2.16 6.33
N ILE A 163 -17.49 -1.26 6.32
CA ILE A 163 -16.77 -0.90 7.55
C ILE A 163 -17.58 0.07 8.44
N ALA A 164 -18.46 0.90 7.87
CA ALA A 164 -19.31 1.83 8.61
C ALA A 164 -20.32 1.14 9.56
N ALA A 165 -20.59 -0.14 9.34
CA ALA A 165 -21.41 -0.95 10.24
C ALA A 165 -20.74 -1.23 11.61
N HIS A 166 -19.47 -0.83 11.78
CA HIS A 166 -18.65 -1.12 12.94
C HIS A 166 -18.14 0.15 13.61
N ASP A 167 -17.97 0.12 14.94
CA ASP A 167 -17.61 1.30 15.73
C ASP A 167 -16.10 1.55 15.89
N GLY A 168 -15.26 0.60 15.46
CA GLY A 168 -13.80 0.66 15.58
C GLY A 168 -13.26 0.49 17.00
N ARG A 169 -14.09 0.10 17.97
CA ARG A 169 -13.65 -0.28 19.31
C ARG A 169 -13.07 -1.68 19.28
N TYR A 170 -11.84 -1.76 18.79
CA TYR A 170 -11.13 -3.01 18.55
C TYR A 170 -9.81 -3.04 19.30
N HIS A 171 -9.53 -4.17 19.94
CA HIS A 171 -8.25 -4.44 20.59
C HIS A 171 -7.45 -5.37 19.68
N TRP A 172 -6.30 -4.87 19.20
CA TRP A 172 -5.42 -5.68 18.39
C TRP A 172 -4.99 -6.94 19.14
N PRO A 173 -5.16 -8.13 18.56
CA PRO A 173 -4.68 -9.36 19.16
C PRO A 173 -3.16 -9.36 19.28
N GLN A 174 -2.66 -10.05 20.30
CA GLN A 174 -1.22 -10.28 20.47
C GLN A 174 -0.89 -11.71 20.06
N PHE A 175 0.13 -11.87 19.24
CA PHE A 175 0.57 -13.16 18.69
C PHE A 175 2.07 -13.12 18.39
N ASP A 176 2.65 -14.24 17.95
CA ASP A 176 4.05 -14.34 17.60
C ASP A 176 4.37 -13.41 16.42
N GLU A 177 5.39 -12.59 16.56
CA GLU A 177 5.87 -11.65 15.51
C GLU A 177 6.34 -12.32 14.24
N ASN A 178 6.64 -13.63 14.27
CA ASN A 178 6.95 -14.43 13.09
C ASN A 178 5.71 -14.86 12.30
N THR A 179 4.51 -14.58 12.81
CA THR A 179 3.25 -14.80 12.08
C THR A 179 3.25 -14.02 10.77
N ALA A 180 2.68 -14.62 9.72
CA ALA A 180 2.54 -14.00 8.41
C ALA A 180 1.69 -12.72 8.48
N SER A 181 2.14 -11.67 7.81
CA SER A 181 1.46 -10.37 7.75
C SER A 181 0.96 -10.03 6.35
N SER A 182 1.75 -10.35 5.34
CA SER A 182 1.41 -10.05 3.95
C SER A 182 2.01 -11.07 2.98
N LEU A 183 1.40 -11.18 1.80
CA LEU A 183 1.74 -12.11 0.75
C LEU A 183 1.82 -11.35 -0.58
N CYS A 184 2.94 -11.50 -1.30
CA CYS A 184 3.10 -10.96 -2.65
C CYS A 184 3.55 -12.07 -3.59
N TYR A 185 2.93 -12.17 -4.77
CA TYR A 185 3.35 -13.12 -5.80
C TYR A 185 4.33 -12.48 -6.78
N THR A 186 5.37 -13.24 -7.12
CA THR A 186 6.26 -12.92 -8.25
C THR A 186 5.64 -13.43 -9.55
N SER A 187 5.94 -12.76 -10.66
CA SER A 187 5.43 -13.16 -11.99
C SER A 187 5.97 -14.49 -12.50
N GLY A 188 6.96 -15.09 -11.80
CA GLY A 188 7.62 -16.35 -12.19
C GLY A 188 8.17 -16.29 -13.63
N THR A 189 9.47 -16.36 -13.81
CA THR A 189 10.06 -16.43 -15.15
C THR A 189 9.94 -17.84 -15.77
N THR A 190 9.69 -18.84 -14.94
CA THR A 190 9.55 -20.24 -15.32
C THR A 190 8.48 -20.93 -14.46
N GLY A 191 7.29 -21.13 -15.01
CA GLY A 191 6.20 -21.83 -14.33
C GLY A 191 5.21 -20.90 -13.63
N ASN A 192 4.46 -21.44 -12.67
CA ASN A 192 3.44 -20.71 -11.92
C ASN A 192 4.04 -19.61 -11.02
N PRO A 193 3.33 -18.53 -10.76
CA PRO A 193 3.73 -17.50 -9.80
C PRO A 193 4.08 -18.09 -8.43
N LYS A 194 5.06 -17.51 -7.74
CA LYS A 194 5.48 -17.94 -6.39
C LYS A 194 5.12 -16.85 -5.38
N GLY A 195 4.56 -17.27 -4.25
CA GLY A 195 4.21 -16.35 -3.16
C GLY A 195 5.39 -16.14 -2.21
N ALA A 196 5.77 -14.88 -1.99
CA ALA A 196 6.66 -14.47 -0.92
C ALA A 196 5.81 -14.04 0.29
N LEU A 197 6.00 -14.70 1.42
CA LEU A 197 5.22 -14.51 2.63
C LEU A 197 6.04 -13.77 3.67
N TYR A 198 5.65 -12.54 4.00
CA TYR A 198 6.34 -11.70 4.97
C TYR A 198 5.77 -11.88 6.37
N SER A 199 6.63 -11.91 7.39
CA SER A 199 6.21 -11.89 8.78
C SER A 199 5.97 -10.45 9.28
N HIS A 200 5.28 -10.30 10.39
CA HIS A 200 5.20 -9.02 11.10
C HIS A 200 6.58 -8.51 11.48
N ARG A 201 7.44 -9.41 11.99
CA ARG A 201 8.82 -9.09 12.36
C ARG A 201 9.62 -8.56 11.18
N SER A 202 9.62 -9.25 10.01
CA SER A 202 10.39 -8.82 8.85
C SER A 202 9.92 -7.45 8.35
N SER A 203 8.60 -7.23 8.26
CA SER A 203 8.03 -5.94 7.83
C SER A 203 8.36 -4.81 8.80
N THR A 204 8.34 -5.06 10.12
CA THR A 204 8.68 -4.06 11.13
C THR A 204 10.16 -3.70 11.09
N LEU A 205 11.06 -4.69 11.02
CA LEU A 205 12.50 -4.44 10.94
C LEU A 205 12.88 -3.74 9.63
N HIS A 206 12.23 -4.10 8.51
CA HIS A 206 12.40 -3.40 7.24
C HIS A 206 12.00 -1.93 7.35
N ALA A 207 10.85 -1.63 8.00
CA ALA A 207 10.40 -0.25 8.20
C ALA A 207 11.42 0.58 9.03
N TYR A 208 11.98 0.00 10.09
CA TYR A 208 13.07 0.63 10.84
C TYR A 208 14.32 0.84 9.99
N ALA A 209 14.75 -0.17 9.24
CA ALA A 209 15.92 -0.08 8.38
C ALA A 209 15.76 0.99 7.28
N ALA A 210 14.58 1.07 6.66
CA ALA A 210 14.28 2.08 5.65
C ALA A 210 14.31 3.52 6.21
N ALA A 211 13.99 3.72 7.48
CA ALA A 211 14.05 5.03 8.14
C ALA A 211 15.47 5.48 8.49
N LEU A 212 16.48 4.60 8.48
CA LEU A 212 17.87 4.97 8.81
C LEU A 212 18.42 6.02 7.84
N PRO A 213 19.27 6.96 8.32
CA PRO A 213 19.81 8.07 7.51
C PRO A 213 20.51 7.64 6.23
N ASP A 214 21.24 6.52 6.27
CA ASP A 214 22.00 5.99 5.12
C ASP A 214 21.19 5.00 4.25
N SER A 215 19.88 4.88 4.51
CA SER A 215 18.91 4.15 3.69
C SER A 215 17.99 5.14 2.95
N MET A 216 16.69 5.14 3.20
CA MET A 216 15.78 6.15 2.64
C MET A 216 15.77 7.45 3.46
N GLY A 217 16.24 7.43 4.71
CA GLY A 217 16.36 8.58 5.59
C GLY A 217 15.02 9.24 5.93
N LEU A 218 13.94 8.45 6.04
CA LEU A 218 12.59 8.97 6.25
C LEU A 218 12.37 9.43 7.69
N SER A 219 11.64 10.53 7.84
CA SER A 219 11.33 11.13 9.14
C SER A 219 9.94 11.79 9.15
N ALA A 220 9.45 12.18 10.32
CA ALA A 220 8.19 12.92 10.48
C ALA A 220 8.16 14.27 9.74
N ARG A 221 9.30 14.77 9.27
CA ARG A 221 9.39 16.01 8.50
C ARG A 221 9.20 15.82 7.01
N ASP A 222 9.13 14.59 6.55
CA ASP A 222 8.96 14.28 5.14
C ASP A 222 7.48 14.25 4.74
N VAL A 223 7.25 14.62 3.49
CA VAL A 223 6.01 14.36 2.76
C VAL A 223 6.35 13.31 1.70
N ILE A 224 5.81 12.11 1.90
CA ILE A 224 6.24 10.91 1.18
C ILE A 224 5.22 10.55 0.10
N LEU A 225 5.66 10.40 -1.15
CA LEU A 225 4.84 9.94 -2.27
C LEU A 225 5.41 8.64 -2.86
N PRO A 226 4.87 7.46 -2.47
CA PRO A 226 5.20 6.20 -3.13
C PRO A 226 4.46 6.11 -4.46
N VAL A 227 5.19 6.25 -5.58
CA VAL A 227 4.65 5.92 -6.91
C VAL A 227 4.80 4.42 -7.18
N VAL A 228 5.74 3.78 -6.49
CA VAL A 228 5.83 2.31 -6.45
C VAL A 228 4.52 1.71 -5.97
N PRO A 229 3.99 0.68 -6.67
CA PRO A 229 2.66 0.18 -6.39
C PRO A 229 2.58 -0.54 -5.03
N MET A 230 1.53 -0.24 -4.27
CA MET A 230 1.20 -0.98 -3.05
C MET A 230 0.81 -2.44 -3.34
N PHE A 231 0.36 -2.73 -4.55
CA PHE A 231 0.05 -4.10 -4.97
C PHE A 231 1.29 -4.93 -5.33
N HIS A 232 2.51 -4.37 -5.26
CA HIS A 232 3.75 -5.08 -5.57
C HIS A 232 4.82 -4.77 -4.53
N VAL A 233 5.36 -5.81 -3.89
CA VAL A 233 6.38 -5.72 -2.82
C VAL A 233 6.02 -4.70 -1.75
N ASN A 234 4.71 -4.55 -1.47
CA ASN A 234 4.15 -3.61 -0.48
C ASN A 234 4.71 -2.17 -0.63
N ALA A 235 4.87 -1.68 -1.87
CA ALA A 235 5.47 -0.37 -2.15
C ALA A 235 6.82 -0.18 -1.43
N TRP A 236 7.67 -1.21 -1.43
CA TRP A 236 8.99 -1.21 -0.76
C TRP A 236 8.90 -0.88 0.74
N GLY A 237 7.83 -1.29 1.41
CA GLY A 237 7.58 -1.06 2.82
C GLY A 237 7.28 0.39 3.21
N ILE A 238 7.20 1.33 2.25
CA ILE A 238 6.98 2.75 2.51
C ILE A 238 5.68 3.01 3.31
N PRO A 239 4.53 2.34 3.08
CA PRO A 239 3.34 2.53 3.90
C PRO A 239 3.60 2.27 5.39
N TYR A 240 4.38 1.24 5.71
CA TYR A 240 4.76 0.92 7.09
C TYR A 240 5.76 1.93 7.66
N THR A 241 6.79 2.29 6.88
CA THR A 241 7.80 3.25 7.30
C THR A 241 7.20 4.63 7.56
N ALA A 242 6.26 5.08 6.70
CA ALA A 242 5.59 6.37 6.87
C ALA A 242 4.84 6.47 8.21
N ALA A 243 4.12 5.41 8.62
CA ALA A 243 3.47 5.34 9.92
C ALA A 243 4.49 5.24 11.07
N GLN A 244 5.55 4.43 10.90
CA GLN A 244 6.61 4.25 11.90
C GLN A 244 7.31 5.55 12.26
N VAL A 245 7.46 6.48 11.32
CA VAL A 245 8.08 7.79 11.55
C VAL A 245 7.06 8.92 11.72
N GLY A 246 5.77 8.68 11.44
CA GLY A 246 4.71 9.68 11.52
C GLY A 246 4.73 10.72 10.40
N ALA A 247 5.24 10.38 9.23
CA ALA A 247 5.31 11.28 8.08
C ALA A 247 3.96 11.48 7.38
N LYS A 248 3.79 12.62 6.70
CA LYS A 248 2.67 12.81 5.77
C LYS A 248 2.82 11.86 4.58
N LEU A 249 1.75 11.15 4.24
CA LEU A 249 1.72 10.20 3.14
C LEU A 249 0.79 10.70 2.04
N VAL A 250 1.28 10.73 0.80
CA VAL A 250 0.52 11.15 -0.38
C VAL A 250 0.42 9.97 -1.33
N LEU A 251 -0.80 9.54 -1.66
CA LEU A 251 -1.08 8.37 -2.46
C LEU A 251 -1.63 8.79 -3.83
N PRO A 252 -0.94 8.47 -4.94
CA PRO A 252 -1.23 9.03 -6.25
C PRO A 252 -2.46 8.44 -6.95
N GLY A 253 -3.00 7.32 -6.47
CA GLY A 253 -4.08 6.61 -7.16
C GLY A 253 -3.68 6.12 -8.54
N PRO A 254 -4.62 6.13 -9.52
CA PRO A 254 -4.36 5.60 -10.86
C PRO A 254 -3.62 6.57 -11.80
N ALA A 255 -3.54 7.87 -11.50
CA ALA A 255 -2.99 8.89 -12.38
C ALA A 255 -1.47 9.02 -12.19
N LEU A 256 -0.70 8.24 -12.94
CA LEU A 256 0.75 8.08 -12.80
C LEU A 256 1.54 8.69 -13.97
N ASP A 257 0.91 9.49 -14.83
CA ASP A 257 1.61 10.24 -15.87
C ASP A 257 2.41 11.42 -15.30
N GLY A 258 3.37 11.94 -16.08
CA GLY A 258 4.32 12.95 -15.62
C GLY A 258 3.64 14.23 -15.13
N LYS A 259 2.59 14.70 -15.82
CA LYS A 259 1.83 15.90 -15.44
C LYS A 259 1.10 15.69 -14.10
N SER A 260 0.33 14.60 -14.02
CA SER A 260 -0.47 14.29 -12.84
C SER A 260 0.38 14.10 -11.59
N LEU A 261 1.57 13.49 -11.73
CA LEU A 261 2.51 13.32 -10.62
C LEU A 261 3.14 14.66 -10.22
N TYR A 262 3.58 15.47 -11.17
CA TYR A 262 4.16 16.79 -10.91
C TYR A 262 3.17 17.68 -10.15
N GLU A 263 1.93 17.78 -10.64
CA GLU A 263 0.89 18.59 -10.00
C GLU A 263 0.60 18.14 -8.56
N LEU A 264 0.56 16.83 -8.34
CA LEU A 264 0.35 16.28 -6.98
C LEU A 264 1.56 16.54 -6.07
N MET A 265 2.79 16.41 -6.58
CA MET A 265 4.00 16.68 -5.83
C MET A 265 4.06 18.15 -5.37
N GLU A 266 3.77 19.08 -6.27
CA GLU A 266 3.78 20.52 -5.96
C GLU A 266 2.64 20.91 -5.01
N ALA A 267 1.42 20.42 -5.26
CA ALA A 267 0.25 20.74 -4.44
C ALA A 267 0.40 20.25 -3.00
N GLU A 268 1.05 19.12 -2.77
CA GLU A 268 1.19 18.51 -1.45
C GLU A 268 2.54 18.79 -0.76
N GLY A 269 3.47 19.44 -1.46
CA GLY A 269 4.80 19.75 -0.93
C GLY A 269 5.66 18.51 -0.72
N VAL A 270 5.63 17.56 -1.66
CA VAL A 270 6.34 16.28 -1.55
C VAL A 270 7.84 16.50 -1.43
N THR A 271 8.46 15.91 -0.39
CA THR A 271 9.91 16.00 -0.15
C THR A 271 10.66 14.74 -0.54
N PHE A 272 9.95 13.61 -0.59
CA PHE A 272 10.50 12.30 -0.92
C PHE A 272 9.51 11.53 -1.81
N ALA A 273 10.02 10.95 -2.89
CA ALA A 273 9.23 10.10 -3.76
C ALA A 273 9.98 8.80 -4.11
N ALA A 274 9.25 7.74 -4.43
CA ALA A 274 9.83 6.46 -4.81
C ALA A 274 9.14 5.90 -6.05
N GLY A 275 9.91 5.48 -7.05
CA GLY A 275 9.37 5.01 -8.32
C GLY A 275 10.36 4.19 -9.12
N VAL A 276 9.86 3.56 -10.18
CA VAL A 276 10.68 2.84 -11.16
C VAL A 276 11.15 3.80 -12.27
N PRO A 277 12.25 3.48 -13.00
CA PRO A 277 12.81 4.39 -14.02
C PRO A 277 11.82 4.89 -15.06
N THR A 278 10.87 4.05 -15.49
CA THR A 278 9.85 4.43 -16.48
C THR A 278 8.93 5.55 -16.01
N ILE A 279 8.60 5.57 -14.73
CA ILE A 279 7.80 6.65 -14.11
C ILE A 279 8.60 7.95 -14.09
N TRP A 280 9.85 7.88 -13.68
CA TRP A 280 10.72 9.05 -13.62
C TRP A 280 11.02 9.61 -15.00
N GLN A 281 11.13 8.76 -16.02
CA GLN A 281 11.27 9.20 -17.41
C GLN A 281 10.04 9.98 -17.87
N MET A 282 8.81 9.54 -17.54
CA MET A 282 7.59 10.29 -17.84
C MET A 282 7.55 11.63 -17.11
N LEU A 283 7.97 11.67 -15.83
CA LEU A 283 8.04 12.90 -15.05
C LEU A 283 9.05 13.89 -15.66
N LEU A 284 10.28 13.46 -15.92
CA LEU A 284 11.32 14.29 -16.55
C LEU A 284 10.87 14.76 -17.93
N GLY A 285 10.24 13.90 -18.74
CA GLY A 285 9.68 14.24 -20.05
C GLY A 285 8.56 15.29 -20.00
N HIS A 286 7.92 15.47 -18.82
CA HIS A 286 6.95 16.54 -18.59
C HIS A 286 7.63 17.83 -18.11
N VAL A 287 8.52 17.75 -17.12
CA VAL A 287 9.06 18.95 -16.45
C VAL A 287 10.15 19.65 -17.24
N GLN A 288 11.05 18.91 -17.92
CA GLN A 288 12.18 19.51 -18.64
C GLN A 288 11.76 20.39 -19.81
N PRO A 289 10.88 19.95 -20.75
CA PRO A 289 10.49 20.80 -21.89
C PRO A 289 9.75 22.08 -21.47
N GLN A 290 9.08 22.04 -20.33
CA GLN A 290 8.31 23.15 -19.78
C GLN A 290 9.12 24.04 -18.81
N GLN A 291 10.39 23.70 -18.60
CA GLN A 291 11.28 24.40 -17.66
C GLN A 291 10.70 24.50 -16.23
N LEU A 292 9.88 23.51 -15.82
CA LEU A 292 9.32 23.44 -14.47
C LEU A 292 10.42 23.09 -13.47
N ARG A 293 10.18 23.40 -12.19
CA ARG A 293 11.08 23.09 -11.08
C ARG A 293 10.31 22.42 -9.97
N PHE A 294 10.98 21.61 -9.17
CA PHE A 294 10.39 21.05 -7.94
C PHE A 294 10.61 22.03 -6.79
N SER A 295 9.51 22.44 -6.14
CA SER A 295 9.57 23.38 -5.02
C SER A 295 10.04 22.73 -3.72
N SER A 296 9.74 21.45 -3.54
CA SER A 296 9.92 20.75 -2.25
C SER A 296 10.65 19.42 -2.35
N LEU A 297 10.67 18.78 -3.52
CA LEU A 297 11.28 17.45 -3.70
C LEU A 297 12.79 17.53 -3.43
N LYS A 298 13.26 16.73 -2.48
CA LYS A 298 14.68 16.69 -2.06
C LYS A 298 15.37 15.40 -2.42
N ARG A 299 14.64 14.28 -2.36
CA ARG A 299 15.17 12.94 -2.58
C ARG A 299 14.19 12.09 -3.38
N THR A 300 14.74 11.24 -4.22
CA THR A 300 13.96 10.19 -4.89
C THR A 300 14.66 8.84 -4.81
N VAL A 301 13.90 7.78 -4.56
CA VAL A 301 14.39 6.40 -4.71
C VAL A 301 14.00 5.89 -6.07
N ILE A 302 14.99 5.36 -6.79
CA ILE A 302 14.82 4.73 -8.09
C ILE A 302 15.27 3.27 -7.99
N GLY A 303 14.36 2.33 -8.28
CA GLY A 303 14.63 0.89 -8.16
C GLY A 303 13.72 0.06 -9.04
N GLY A 304 13.77 -1.26 -8.86
CA GLY A 304 12.98 -2.22 -9.66
C GLY A 304 13.54 -2.49 -11.07
N ALA A 305 14.43 -1.62 -11.57
CA ALA A 305 15.23 -1.79 -12.78
C ALA A 305 16.48 -0.91 -12.68
N ALA A 306 17.46 -1.13 -13.56
CA ALA A 306 18.66 -0.29 -13.62
C ALA A 306 18.29 1.16 -13.95
N CYS A 307 18.79 2.11 -13.14
CA CYS A 307 18.61 3.53 -13.38
C CYS A 307 19.66 4.03 -14.38
N PRO A 308 19.25 4.65 -15.51
CA PRO A 308 20.20 5.24 -16.44
C PRO A 308 21.03 6.35 -15.77
N PRO A 309 22.37 6.40 -15.95
CA PRO A 309 23.20 7.47 -15.39
C PRO A 309 22.72 8.89 -15.76
N ALA A 310 22.22 9.08 -16.99
CA ALA A 310 21.66 10.35 -17.43
C ALA A 310 20.41 10.77 -16.63
N MET A 311 19.63 9.82 -16.11
CA MET A 311 18.48 10.12 -15.25
C MET A 311 18.93 10.58 -13.85
N ILE A 312 19.98 9.96 -13.32
CA ILE A 312 20.57 10.38 -12.04
C ILE A 312 21.09 11.81 -12.18
N ALA A 313 21.92 12.07 -13.22
CA ALA A 313 22.44 13.40 -13.50
C ALA A 313 21.33 14.45 -13.68
N ALA A 314 20.24 14.11 -14.40
CA ALA A 314 19.12 15.03 -14.56
C ALA A 314 18.48 15.44 -13.24
N PHE A 315 18.23 14.48 -12.32
CA PHE A 315 17.68 14.81 -11.02
C PHE A 315 18.66 15.62 -10.15
N GLU A 316 19.93 15.23 -10.10
CA GLU A 316 20.93 15.85 -9.22
C GLU A 316 21.43 17.20 -9.78
N ASP A 317 21.83 17.26 -11.05
CA ASP A 317 22.44 18.44 -11.63
C ASP A 317 21.40 19.49 -12.04
N ASP A 318 20.27 19.07 -12.68
CA ASP A 318 19.28 20.01 -13.17
C ASP A 318 18.29 20.45 -12.09
N PHE A 319 17.92 19.56 -11.17
CA PHE A 319 16.85 19.81 -10.17
C PHE A 319 17.34 19.88 -8.73
N GLY A 320 18.57 19.48 -8.42
CA GLY A 320 19.10 19.44 -7.05
C GLY A 320 18.42 18.36 -6.18
N VAL A 321 17.86 17.33 -6.80
CA VAL A 321 17.16 16.23 -6.13
C VAL A 321 18.10 15.03 -6.01
N GLN A 322 18.44 14.65 -4.78
CA GLN A 322 19.29 13.48 -4.50
C GLN A 322 18.63 12.19 -5.00
N VAL A 323 19.38 11.37 -5.70
CA VAL A 323 18.93 10.04 -6.16
C VAL A 323 19.51 8.95 -5.28
N LEU A 324 18.62 8.12 -4.75
CA LEU A 324 18.96 6.88 -4.06
C LEU A 324 18.64 5.71 -5.02
N HIS A 325 19.68 5.11 -5.62
CA HIS A 325 19.49 3.97 -6.52
C HIS A 325 19.43 2.68 -5.69
N ALA A 326 18.25 2.07 -5.63
CA ALA A 326 17.98 0.90 -4.82
C ALA A 326 17.86 -0.38 -5.66
N TRP A 327 18.31 -1.48 -5.09
CA TRP A 327 18.08 -2.83 -5.59
C TRP A 327 17.33 -3.66 -4.54
N GLY A 328 16.42 -4.53 -4.99
CA GLY A 328 15.70 -5.47 -4.14
C GLY A 328 14.94 -6.48 -4.97
N MET A 329 14.41 -7.48 -4.29
CA MET A 329 13.56 -8.53 -4.84
C MET A 329 12.34 -8.71 -3.94
N THR A 330 11.31 -9.40 -4.45
CA THR A 330 10.12 -9.73 -3.63
C THR A 330 10.50 -10.60 -2.43
N GLU A 331 11.56 -11.38 -2.53
CA GLU A 331 12.04 -12.33 -1.54
C GLU A 331 13.07 -11.75 -0.54
N THR A 332 13.42 -10.46 -0.66
CA THR A 332 14.46 -9.84 0.20
C THR A 332 13.95 -8.67 1.01
#